data_260aedeab3a519caf56d326ec3bd84a4
#
_entry.id   260aedeab3a519caf56d326ec3bd84a4
#
_cell.length_a   1.000
_cell.length_b   1.000
_cell.length_c   1.000
_cell.angle_alpha   90.00
_cell.angle_beta   90.00
_cell.angle_gamma   90.00
#
_symmetry.space_group_name_H-M   'P 1'
#
loop_
_entity.id
_entity.type
_entity.pdbx_description
1 polymer ?
#
loop_
_entity_poly.entity_id
_entity_poly.type
_entity_poly.pdbx_seq_one_letter_code
_entity_poly.pdbx_strand_id
1 'polypeptide(L)'
;MRRVLSLVIQAPKILLAFSPPKLKNTSLLCTSSYQGDSTCNGTHSRMDLLSDPQLFEAHFEELVTELTEGDFTDPVLDDALNRLREVLVYNTAGGKRNRGLSVIGSLRELLPPAQLTQHTVQRALMVGWCIELLQAFFLVADDIMDTSVTRRGQPCWYKRDGIGLDAINDSFLLEGSVYRLLRRHCRDQPYYVHLLELFTETSYQTELGQALDLMTAPPGQIDLNRFTMERYKAIVKYKTAFYSFYLPVAAAMYMAGIKSEEEHNNAKHILLEMGEFFQIQDDYLDCYGDPAVTGKIGTDIQDNKCSWLVVTALEIMTPEQRAELEACYGQQDDARVEKVKALYSTLQMPKLYHKYEDESYQRLQKLIECHAQNLPHSVFLNFAKKIYKRNK
;
A
#
# COMPACT_ATOMS: atom_id res chain seq x y z
N MET A 1 44.79 17.05 -34.92
CA MET A 1 45.33 15.71 -35.19
C MET A 1 45.42 14.94 -33.89
N ARG A 2 44.53 14.02 -33.62
CA ARG A 2 44.68 12.83 -32.77
C ARG A 2 43.51 11.90 -33.07
N ARG A 3 43.86 10.73 -33.61
CA ARG A 3 42.97 9.65 -34.03
C ARG A 3 42.38 8.97 -32.76
N VAL A 4 41.08 8.73 -32.75
CA VAL A 4 40.42 7.82 -31.78
C VAL A 4 40.15 6.53 -32.52
N LEU A 5 40.79 5.45 -32.10
CA LEU A 5 40.51 4.09 -32.55
C LEU A 5 39.18 3.61 -32.01
N SER A 6 38.28 3.20 -32.86
CA SER A 6 37.09 2.43 -32.52
C SER A 6 37.44 0.94 -32.47
N LEU A 7 37.35 0.36 -31.27
CA LEU A 7 37.39 -1.09 -31.09
C LEU A 7 35.96 -1.63 -31.26
N VAL A 8 35.71 -2.33 -32.35
CA VAL A 8 34.50 -3.15 -32.54
C VAL A 8 34.78 -4.52 -31.92
N ILE A 9 34.11 -4.82 -30.81
CA ILE A 9 34.12 -6.17 -30.25
C ILE A 9 32.96 -6.94 -30.86
N GLN A 10 33.29 -7.90 -31.76
CA GLN A 10 32.34 -8.89 -32.26
C GLN A 10 32.07 -9.95 -31.15
N ALA A 11 30.82 -10.09 -30.72
CA ALA A 11 30.37 -11.19 -29.88
C ALA A 11 30.00 -12.41 -30.74
N PRO A 12 30.34 -13.62 -30.36
CA PRO A 12 29.97 -14.82 -31.09
C PRO A 12 28.49 -15.16 -30.88
N LYS A 13 27.77 -15.40 -31.98
CA LYS A 13 26.40 -15.94 -31.98
C LYS A 13 26.46 -17.42 -31.59
N ILE A 14 26.03 -17.74 -30.39
CA ILE A 14 25.72 -19.12 -29.99
C ILE A 14 24.23 -19.34 -30.23
N LEU A 15 23.89 -20.05 -31.28
CA LEU A 15 22.55 -20.58 -31.55
C LEU A 15 22.38 -21.83 -30.73
N LEU A 16 21.67 -21.76 -29.60
CA LEU A 16 21.18 -22.93 -28.89
C LEU A 16 19.74 -23.22 -29.35
N ALA A 17 19.61 -24.27 -30.13
CA ALA A 17 18.34 -24.82 -30.54
C ALA A 17 17.74 -25.59 -29.32
N PHE A 18 16.70 -25.03 -28.70
CA PHE A 18 15.89 -25.75 -27.72
C PHE A 18 14.71 -26.43 -28.42
N SER A 19 14.73 -27.76 -28.49
CA SER A 19 13.57 -28.57 -28.83
C SER A 19 12.75 -28.81 -27.55
N PRO A 20 11.41 -28.64 -27.59
CA PRO A 20 10.59 -28.89 -26.40
C PRO A 20 10.44 -30.39 -26.11
N PRO A 21 10.40 -30.81 -24.84
CA PRO A 21 10.19 -32.21 -24.47
C PRO A 21 8.74 -32.62 -24.77
N LYS A 22 8.58 -33.80 -25.38
CA LYS A 22 7.30 -34.45 -25.67
C LYS A 22 6.64 -34.88 -24.35
N LEU A 23 5.48 -34.32 -24.03
CA LEU A 23 4.60 -34.78 -22.99
C LEU A 23 4.04 -36.18 -23.33
N LYS A 24 4.33 -37.17 -22.49
CA LYS A 24 3.67 -38.46 -22.53
C LYS A 24 2.29 -38.33 -21.83
N ASN A 25 1.23 -38.51 -22.62
CA ASN A 25 -0.11 -38.73 -22.10
C ASN A 25 -0.17 -40.06 -21.34
N THR A 26 -0.43 -39.99 -20.05
CA THR A 26 -0.95 -41.12 -19.29
C THR A 26 -2.33 -40.79 -18.77
N SER A 27 -3.33 -41.25 -19.51
CA SER A 27 -4.72 -41.31 -19.08
C SER A 27 -4.87 -42.37 -17.99
N LEU A 28 -5.21 -41.98 -16.79
CA LEU A 28 -5.77 -42.90 -15.78
C LEU A 28 -7.25 -42.55 -15.62
N LEU A 29 -8.06 -43.36 -16.30
CA LEU A 29 -9.49 -43.50 -16.06
C LEU A 29 -9.67 -44.19 -14.71
N CYS A 30 -10.21 -43.47 -13.73
CA CYS A 30 -10.77 -44.08 -12.54
C CYS A 30 -12.31 -43.93 -12.60
N THR A 31 -12.96 -44.99 -13.08
CA THR A 31 -14.42 -45.17 -12.97
C THR A 31 -14.71 -45.70 -11.57
N SER A 32 -15.34 -44.89 -10.74
CA SER A 32 -16.01 -45.39 -9.53
C SER A 32 -17.47 -44.94 -9.59
N SER A 33 -18.32 -45.90 -9.89
CA SER A 33 -19.76 -45.82 -9.74
C SER A 33 -20.15 -45.81 -8.26
N TYR A 34 -20.80 -44.73 -7.82
CA TYR A 34 -21.60 -44.73 -6.60
C TYR A 34 -23.03 -44.33 -6.93
N GLN A 35 -23.94 -45.29 -6.74
CA GLN A 35 -25.39 -45.09 -6.72
C GLN A 35 -25.82 -44.41 -5.41
N GLY A 36 -26.69 -43.49 -5.56
CA GLY A 36 -27.67 -42.80 -4.77
C GLY A 36 -27.72 -42.94 -3.26
N ASP A 37 -27.81 -41.80 -2.59
CA ASP A 37 -29.00 -41.56 -1.76
C ASP A 37 -29.17 -40.03 -1.58
N SER A 38 -30.35 -39.56 -1.89
CA SER A 38 -30.77 -38.18 -1.76
C SER A 38 -31.22 -37.89 -0.34
N THR A 39 -30.40 -37.21 0.44
CA THR A 39 -30.85 -36.36 1.54
C THR A 39 -29.96 -35.12 1.58
N CYS A 40 -30.41 -34.04 0.89
CA CYS A 40 -29.85 -32.73 1.01
C CYS A 40 -30.14 -32.19 2.42
N ASN A 41 -29.22 -32.39 3.35
CA ASN A 41 -29.04 -31.54 4.53
C ASN A 41 -27.92 -30.59 4.23
N GLY A 42 -28.24 -29.29 3.98
CA GLY A 42 -27.32 -28.22 3.71
C GLY A 42 -26.34 -28.02 4.86
N THR A 43 -25.18 -28.60 4.77
CA THR A 43 -24.01 -28.11 5.49
C THR A 43 -23.56 -26.84 4.79
N HIS A 44 -24.12 -25.68 5.20
CA HIS A 44 -23.48 -24.40 4.93
C HIS A 44 -22.01 -24.52 5.39
N SER A 45 -21.08 -24.38 4.48
CA SER A 45 -19.66 -24.40 4.79
C SER A 45 -19.41 -23.39 5.91
N ARG A 46 -18.57 -23.75 6.88
CA ARG A 46 -18.18 -22.88 7.99
C ARG A 46 -17.63 -21.52 7.50
N MET A 47 -17.19 -21.45 6.26
CA MET A 47 -16.75 -20.23 5.56
C MET A 47 -17.89 -19.26 5.22
N ASP A 48 -19.11 -19.76 4.97
CA ASP A 48 -20.26 -18.90 4.61
C ASP A 48 -20.76 -18.05 5.80
N LEU A 49 -20.26 -18.31 7.00
CA LEU A 49 -20.60 -17.59 8.24
C LEU A 49 -19.56 -16.54 8.65
N LEU A 50 -18.39 -16.49 8.00
CA LEU A 50 -17.33 -15.57 8.34
C LEU A 50 -17.52 -14.21 7.65
N SER A 51 -17.22 -13.14 8.40
CA SER A 51 -17.12 -11.79 7.82
C SER A 51 -15.90 -11.65 6.90
N ASP A 52 -15.90 -10.66 5.99
CA ASP A 52 -14.76 -10.41 5.11
C ASP A 52 -13.42 -10.25 5.85
N PRO A 53 -13.33 -9.53 7.00
CA PRO A 53 -12.08 -9.48 7.78
C PRO A 53 -11.64 -10.86 8.30
N GLN A 54 -12.56 -11.70 8.74
CA GLN A 54 -12.23 -13.05 9.22
C GLN A 54 -11.77 -13.96 8.08
N LEU A 55 -12.43 -13.88 6.91
CA LEU A 55 -12.02 -14.58 5.71
C LEU A 55 -10.63 -14.12 5.24
N PHE A 56 -10.38 -12.81 5.28
CA PHE A 56 -9.12 -12.22 4.88
C PHE A 56 -7.97 -12.76 5.74
N GLU A 57 -8.09 -12.71 7.06
CA GLU A 57 -7.07 -13.23 7.96
C GLU A 57 -6.88 -14.75 7.84
N ALA A 58 -7.95 -15.52 7.63
CA ALA A 58 -7.86 -16.97 7.45
C ALA A 58 -7.01 -17.39 6.23
N HIS A 59 -6.96 -16.56 5.17
CA HIS A 59 -6.17 -16.84 3.98
C HIS A 59 -4.67 -16.54 4.14
N PHE A 60 -4.25 -15.91 5.24
CA PHE A 60 -2.85 -15.53 5.41
C PHE A 60 -1.93 -16.75 5.58
N GLU A 61 -2.31 -17.71 6.39
CA GLU A 61 -1.51 -18.92 6.60
C GLU A 61 -1.37 -19.75 5.31
N GLU A 62 -2.46 -19.84 4.52
CA GLU A 62 -2.44 -20.50 3.22
C GLU A 62 -1.48 -19.80 2.26
N LEU A 63 -1.52 -18.48 2.23
CA LEU A 63 -0.61 -17.64 1.41
C LEU A 63 0.85 -17.84 1.82
N VAL A 64 1.17 -17.84 3.12
CA VAL A 64 2.54 -18.05 3.62
C VAL A 64 3.04 -19.43 3.23
N THR A 65 2.22 -20.45 3.44
CA THR A 65 2.53 -21.84 3.05
C THR A 65 2.77 -21.95 1.54
N GLU A 66 1.90 -21.34 0.75
CA GLU A 66 2.00 -21.32 -0.71
C GLU A 66 3.30 -20.67 -1.22
N LEU A 67 3.77 -19.62 -0.57
CA LEU A 67 5.00 -18.92 -0.95
C LEU A 67 6.26 -19.63 -0.49
N THR A 68 6.18 -20.42 0.56
CA THR A 68 7.36 -21.01 1.22
C THR A 68 7.45 -22.53 1.09
N GLU A 69 6.43 -23.20 0.56
CA GLU A 69 6.39 -24.65 0.43
C GLU A 69 6.03 -25.09 -0.99
N GLY A 70 6.58 -26.20 -1.43
CA GLY A 70 6.13 -26.97 -2.61
C GLY A 70 6.67 -26.55 -3.98
N ASP A 71 7.12 -25.32 -4.21
CA ASP A 71 7.61 -24.89 -5.52
C ASP A 71 9.12 -25.03 -5.71
N PHE A 72 9.86 -25.03 -4.63
CA PHE A 72 11.31 -25.20 -4.62
C PHE A 72 11.65 -26.52 -3.95
N THR A 73 12.32 -27.38 -4.69
CA THR A 73 12.69 -28.73 -4.23
C THR A 73 14.17 -28.86 -3.88
N ASP A 74 14.93 -27.76 -4.01
CA ASP A 74 16.35 -27.73 -3.63
C ASP A 74 16.47 -27.46 -2.12
N PRO A 75 16.94 -28.43 -1.32
CA PRO A 75 17.06 -28.29 0.13
C PRO A 75 17.99 -27.15 0.57
N VAL A 76 18.89 -26.69 -0.31
CA VAL A 76 19.79 -25.55 -0.01
C VAL A 76 18.99 -24.25 0.16
N LEU A 77 17.76 -24.16 -0.38
CA LEU A 77 16.90 -23.00 -0.25
C LEU A 77 16.08 -22.97 1.04
N ASP A 78 16.08 -24.02 1.85
CA ASP A 78 15.26 -24.12 3.06
C ASP A 78 15.49 -22.95 4.02
N ASP A 79 16.73 -22.53 4.22
CA ASP A 79 17.05 -21.35 5.06
C ASP A 79 16.45 -20.06 4.50
N ALA A 80 16.50 -19.86 3.18
CA ALA A 80 15.94 -18.69 2.53
C ALA A 80 14.40 -18.69 2.57
N LEU A 81 13.76 -19.86 2.45
CA LEU A 81 12.31 -20.02 2.55
C LEU A 81 11.82 -19.81 4.00
N ASN A 82 12.57 -20.29 4.98
CA ASN A 82 12.30 -19.99 6.39
C ASN A 82 12.43 -18.49 6.68
N ARG A 83 13.46 -17.83 6.13
CA ARG A 83 13.60 -16.39 6.21
C ARG A 83 12.40 -15.65 5.59
N LEU A 84 11.96 -16.06 4.39
CA LEU A 84 10.79 -15.50 3.74
C LEU A 84 9.54 -15.63 4.62
N ARG A 85 9.34 -16.80 5.26
CA ARG A 85 8.23 -17.02 6.21
C ARG A 85 8.27 -16.03 7.36
N GLU A 86 9.44 -15.82 7.98
CA GLU A 86 9.60 -14.85 9.07
C GLU A 86 9.28 -13.40 8.60
N VAL A 87 9.80 -13.02 7.43
CA VAL A 87 9.58 -11.70 6.82
C VAL A 87 8.10 -11.44 6.60
N LEU A 88 7.38 -12.41 5.99
CA LEU A 88 5.94 -12.34 5.74
C LEU A 88 5.17 -12.19 7.05
N VAL A 89 5.39 -13.06 8.02
CA VAL A 89 4.65 -13.06 9.29
C VAL A 89 4.92 -11.79 10.09
N TYR A 90 6.17 -11.37 10.22
CA TYR A 90 6.52 -10.21 11.05
C TYR A 90 6.01 -8.89 10.46
N ASN A 91 6.25 -8.66 9.17
CA ASN A 91 5.98 -7.35 8.56
C ASN A 91 4.51 -7.15 8.16
N THR A 92 3.71 -8.21 8.15
CA THR A 92 2.27 -8.08 7.93
C THR A 92 1.46 -8.04 9.24
N ALA A 93 2.03 -8.41 10.39
CA ALA A 93 1.31 -8.42 11.66
C ALA A 93 0.77 -7.04 12.05
N GLY A 94 -0.35 -7.00 12.78
CA GLY A 94 -0.87 -5.81 13.47
C GLY A 94 -1.49 -4.71 12.59
N GLY A 95 -1.67 -4.92 11.29
CA GLY A 95 -2.33 -3.96 10.40
C GLY A 95 -3.86 -4.03 10.48
N LYS A 96 -4.55 -2.92 10.11
CA LYS A 96 -6.02 -2.87 10.01
C LYS A 96 -6.57 -3.52 8.72
N ARG A 97 -5.72 -3.94 7.80
CA ARG A 97 -6.07 -4.54 6.49
C ARG A 97 -6.98 -3.67 5.63
N ASN A 98 -7.00 -2.37 5.84
CA ASN A 98 -7.94 -1.50 5.15
C ASN A 98 -7.75 -1.52 3.63
N ARG A 99 -6.52 -1.60 3.15
CA ARG A 99 -6.19 -1.63 1.70
C ARG A 99 -6.64 -2.94 1.08
N GLY A 100 -6.24 -4.05 1.67
CA GLY A 100 -6.62 -5.38 1.20
C GLY A 100 -8.13 -5.62 1.25
N LEU A 101 -8.77 -5.27 2.37
CA LEU A 101 -10.23 -5.37 2.54
C LEU A 101 -10.99 -4.45 1.59
N SER A 102 -10.37 -3.40 1.08
CA SER A 102 -11.01 -2.51 0.14
C SER A 102 -11.18 -3.14 -1.24
N VAL A 103 -10.35 -4.10 -1.62
CA VAL A 103 -10.52 -4.86 -2.88
C VAL A 103 -11.83 -5.64 -2.84
N ILE A 104 -12.03 -6.47 -1.80
CA ILE A 104 -13.25 -7.28 -1.70
C ILE A 104 -14.47 -6.41 -1.47
N GLY A 105 -14.36 -5.36 -0.63
CA GLY A 105 -15.45 -4.42 -0.40
C GLY A 105 -15.90 -3.71 -1.69
N SER A 106 -14.96 -3.23 -2.50
CA SER A 106 -15.26 -2.61 -3.79
C SER A 106 -15.83 -3.61 -4.78
N LEU A 107 -15.29 -4.83 -4.84
CA LEU A 107 -15.78 -5.86 -5.76
C LEU A 107 -17.23 -6.26 -5.46
N ARG A 108 -17.64 -6.31 -4.18
CA ARG A 108 -19.02 -6.57 -3.78
C ARG A 108 -20.00 -5.50 -4.22
N GLU A 109 -19.54 -4.25 -4.31
CA GLU A 109 -20.35 -3.13 -4.80
C GLU A 109 -20.41 -3.10 -6.35
N LEU A 110 -19.35 -3.59 -7.02
CA LEU A 110 -19.22 -3.56 -8.48
C LEU A 110 -19.88 -4.75 -9.18
N LEU A 111 -19.98 -5.90 -8.50
CA LEU A 111 -20.52 -7.13 -9.11
C LEU A 111 -21.92 -7.48 -8.59
N PRO A 112 -22.81 -7.97 -9.47
CA PRO A 112 -24.07 -8.59 -9.03
C PRO A 112 -23.79 -9.79 -8.11
N PRO A 113 -24.66 -10.09 -7.12
CA PRO A 113 -24.46 -11.21 -6.19
C PRO A 113 -24.23 -12.56 -6.89
N ALA A 114 -24.85 -12.80 -8.04
CA ALA A 114 -24.69 -14.04 -8.82
C ALA A 114 -23.25 -14.24 -9.37
N GLN A 115 -22.46 -13.17 -9.52
CA GLN A 115 -21.08 -13.23 -9.99
C GLN A 115 -20.05 -13.28 -8.85
N LEU A 116 -20.49 -13.07 -7.62
CA LEU A 116 -19.66 -13.19 -6.41
C LEU A 116 -19.55 -14.66 -5.99
N THR A 117 -19.01 -15.49 -6.88
CA THR A 117 -18.75 -16.90 -6.58
C THR A 117 -17.64 -17.03 -5.52
N GLN A 118 -17.56 -18.19 -4.88
CA GLN A 118 -16.48 -18.48 -3.93
C GLN A 118 -15.09 -18.23 -4.54
N HIS A 119 -14.86 -18.65 -5.79
CA HIS A 119 -13.59 -18.41 -6.50
C HIS A 119 -13.33 -16.93 -6.77
N THR A 120 -14.38 -16.15 -7.09
CA THR A 120 -14.23 -14.70 -7.27
C THR A 120 -13.82 -14.02 -5.97
N VAL A 121 -14.47 -14.40 -4.86
CA VAL A 121 -14.15 -13.89 -3.52
C VAL A 121 -12.72 -14.27 -3.09
N GLN A 122 -12.33 -15.55 -3.26
CA GLN A 122 -10.97 -16.01 -2.94
C GLN A 122 -9.90 -15.25 -3.71
N ARG A 123 -10.10 -15.01 -5.03
CA ARG A 123 -9.16 -14.19 -5.82
C ARG A 123 -9.11 -12.76 -5.33
N ALA A 124 -10.23 -12.15 -4.95
CA ALA A 124 -10.27 -10.80 -4.42
C ALA A 124 -9.51 -10.69 -3.08
N LEU A 125 -9.67 -11.66 -2.20
CA LEU A 125 -8.90 -11.75 -0.94
C LEU A 125 -7.40 -11.87 -1.23
N MET A 126 -7.02 -12.70 -2.21
CA MET A 126 -5.62 -12.88 -2.60
C MET A 126 -5.03 -11.59 -3.22
N VAL A 127 -5.76 -10.90 -4.11
CA VAL A 127 -5.33 -9.60 -4.65
C VAL A 127 -5.23 -8.55 -3.53
N GLY A 128 -6.14 -8.59 -2.57
CA GLY A 128 -6.05 -7.76 -1.36
C GLY A 128 -4.78 -8.02 -0.56
N TRP A 129 -4.39 -9.28 -0.38
CA TRP A 129 -3.13 -9.64 0.28
C TRP A 129 -1.90 -9.19 -0.53
N CYS A 130 -1.95 -9.23 -1.86
CA CYS A 130 -0.89 -8.65 -2.69
C CYS A 130 -0.68 -7.15 -2.38
N ILE A 131 -1.74 -6.40 -2.11
CA ILE A 131 -1.64 -4.97 -1.74
C ILE A 131 -1.09 -4.79 -0.32
N GLU A 132 -1.47 -5.63 0.63
CA GLU A 132 -0.90 -5.60 2.00
C GLU A 132 0.59 -5.99 2.00
N LEU A 133 1.01 -6.94 1.14
CA LEU A 133 2.42 -7.29 0.94
C LEU A 133 3.20 -6.17 0.27
N LEU A 134 2.62 -5.49 -0.73
CA LEU A 134 3.21 -4.32 -1.35
C LEU A 134 3.43 -3.20 -0.33
N GLN A 135 2.46 -2.98 0.56
CA GLN A 135 2.64 -2.05 1.68
C GLN A 135 3.77 -2.50 2.61
N ALA A 136 3.86 -3.80 2.94
CA ALA A 136 4.91 -4.31 3.81
C ALA A 136 6.30 -4.11 3.19
N PHE A 137 6.44 -4.31 1.87
CA PHE A 137 7.64 -3.99 1.10
C PHE A 137 8.06 -2.53 1.30
N PHE A 138 7.14 -1.58 1.03
CA PHE A 138 7.42 -0.16 1.20
C PHE A 138 7.78 0.21 2.63
N LEU A 139 7.06 -0.34 3.63
CA LEU A 139 7.32 -0.02 5.04
C LEU A 139 8.67 -0.53 5.54
N VAL A 140 9.12 -1.73 5.11
CA VAL A 140 10.45 -2.24 5.46
C VAL A 140 11.55 -1.35 4.89
N ALA A 141 11.41 -0.90 3.65
CA ALA A 141 12.35 0.00 2.99
C ALA A 141 12.32 1.42 3.61
N ASP A 142 11.12 1.96 3.85
CA ASP A 142 10.90 3.28 4.49
C ASP A 142 11.53 3.34 5.88
N ASP A 143 11.31 2.32 6.72
CA ASP A 143 11.89 2.22 8.05
C ASP A 143 13.42 2.30 8.07
N ILE A 144 14.09 1.71 7.05
CA ILE A 144 15.56 1.80 6.90
C ILE A 144 15.94 3.21 6.50
N MET A 145 15.28 3.81 5.51
CA MET A 145 15.59 5.13 4.98
C MET A 145 15.36 6.24 6.01
N ASP A 146 14.29 6.12 6.80
CA ASP A 146 13.93 7.07 7.86
C ASP A 146 14.64 6.76 9.20
N THR A 147 15.43 5.69 9.28
CA THR A 147 16.07 5.22 10.54
C THR A 147 15.06 4.97 11.67
N SER A 148 13.83 4.62 11.34
CA SER A 148 12.73 4.39 12.28
C SER A 148 13.08 3.29 13.29
N VAL A 149 12.59 3.43 14.53
CA VAL A 149 12.89 2.48 15.62
C VAL A 149 11.78 1.45 15.77
N THR A 150 10.53 1.87 15.69
CA THR A 150 9.36 1.03 15.90
C THR A 150 8.34 1.17 14.80
N ARG A 151 7.65 0.06 14.48
CA ARG A 151 6.52 -0.02 13.56
C ARG A 151 5.40 -0.87 14.17
N ARG A 152 4.18 -0.35 14.26
CA ARG A 152 3.01 -1.05 14.83
C ARG A 152 3.26 -1.61 16.24
N GLY A 153 3.99 -0.86 17.08
CA GLY A 153 4.30 -1.24 18.46
C GLY A 153 5.39 -2.32 18.61
N GLN A 154 6.09 -2.67 17.52
CA GLN A 154 7.22 -3.59 17.51
C GLN A 154 8.48 -2.89 16.97
N PRO A 155 9.71 -3.40 17.25
CA PRO A 155 10.91 -2.92 16.58
C PRO A 155 10.76 -3.01 15.06
N CYS A 156 11.28 -2.03 14.31
CA CYS A 156 11.35 -2.14 12.86
C CYS A 156 12.14 -3.39 12.46
N TRP A 157 11.79 -4.02 11.34
CA TRP A 157 12.36 -5.29 10.91
C TRP A 157 13.89 -5.27 10.90
N TYR A 158 14.49 -4.22 10.33
CA TYR A 158 15.94 -4.07 10.24
C TYR A 158 16.63 -3.86 11.60
N LYS A 159 15.89 -3.51 12.67
CA LYS A 159 16.41 -3.36 14.04
C LYS A 159 16.46 -4.68 14.81
N ARG A 160 15.88 -5.75 14.30
CA ARG A 160 15.95 -7.05 14.96
C ARG A 160 17.36 -7.61 14.89
N ASP A 161 17.76 -8.34 15.96
CA ASP A 161 19.05 -9.00 16.03
C ASP A 161 19.28 -9.93 14.83
N GLY A 162 20.43 -9.79 14.20
CA GLY A 162 20.84 -10.59 13.05
C GLY A 162 20.19 -10.21 11.71
N ILE A 163 19.39 -9.11 11.65
CA ILE A 163 18.75 -8.63 10.43
C ILE A 163 19.57 -7.53 9.77
N GLY A 164 19.66 -6.37 10.40
CA GLY A 164 20.39 -5.23 9.85
C GLY A 164 19.97 -4.87 8.42
N LEU A 165 20.95 -4.58 7.57
CA LEU A 165 20.70 -4.21 6.16
C LEU A 165 20.27 -5.36 5.25
N ASP A 166 20.29 -6.61 5.71
CA ASP A 166 19.71 -7.74 4.97
C ASP A 166 18.20 -7.53 4.75
N ALA A 167 17.56 -6.68 5.58
CA ALA A 167 16.19 -6.23 5.39
C ALA A 167 15.92 -5.61 4.03
N ILE A 168 16.95 -5.11 3.33
CA ILE A 168 16.83 -4.60 1.94
C ILE A 168 16.41 -5.75 1.02
N ASN A 169 17.09 -6.90 1.11
CA ASN A 169 16.72 -8.08 0.31
C ASN A 169 15.37 -8.65 0.75
N ASP A 170 15.07 -8.58 2.05
CA ASP A 170 13.78 -9.04 2.59
C ASP A 170 12.61 -8.20 2.03
N SER A 171 12.82 -6.91 1.82
CA SER A 171 11.82 -6.06 1.15
C SER A 171 11.57 -6.50 -0.29
N PHE A 172 12.61 -6.83 -1.06
CA PHE A 172 12.47 -7.36 -2.43
C PHE A 172 11.76 -8.72 -2.46
N LEU A 173 11.95 -9.56 -1.44
CA LEU A 173 11.21 -10.82 -1.31
C LEU A 173 9.71 -10.58 -1.11
N LEU A 174 9.32 -9.54 -0.35
CA LEU A 174 7.92 -9.15 -0.20
C LEU A 174 7.32 -8.69 -1.54
N GLU A 175 8.03 -7.86 -2.29
CA GLU A 175 7.60 -7.41 -3.63
C GLU A 175 7.51 -8.59 -4.61
N GLY A 176 8.55 -9.43 -4.68
CA GLY A 176 8.56 -10.63 -5.53
C GLY A 176 7.40 -11.58 -5.21
N SER A 177 6.99 -11.66 -3.94
CA SER A 177 5.84 -12.45 -3.51
C SER A 177 4.53 -11.94 -4.09
N VAL A 178 4.36 -10.63 -4.26
CA VAL A 178 3.18 -10.02 -4.91
C VAL A 178 3.00 -10.58 -6.32
N TYR A 179 4.04 -10.49 -7.16
CA TYR A 179 3.96 -10.93 -8.56
C TYR A 179 3.81 -12.44 -8.69
N ARG A 180 4.39 -13.19 -7.75
CA ARG A 180 4.23 -14.64 -7.68
C ARG A 180 2.78 -15.04 -7.40
N LEU A 181 2.13 -14.41 -6.44
CA LEU A 181 0.72 -14.65 -6.09
C LEU A 181 -0.22 -14.21 -7.21
N LEU A 182 -0.02 -13.02 -7.80
CA LEU A 182 -0.80 -12.56 -8.94
C LEU A 182 -0.72 -13.56 -10.11
N ARG A 183 0.48 -14.06 -10.42
CA ARG A 183 0.67 -15.08 -11.46
C ARG A 183 -0.07 -16.38 -11.13
N ARG A 184 -0.04 -16.83 -9.87
CA ARG A 184 -0.61 -18.11 -9.45
C ARG A 184 -2.13 -18.08 -9.47
N HIS A 185 -2.74 -17.01 -9.00
CA HIS A 185 -4.18 -16.91 -8.81
C HIS A 185 -4.93 -16.21 -9.95
N CYS A 186 -4.24 -15.42 -10.76
CA CYS A 186 -4.90 -14.58 -11.77
C CYS A 186 -4.43 -14.83 -13.21
N ARG A 187 -3.40 -15.66 -13.48
CA ARG A 187 -2.80 -15.82 -14.81
C ARG A 187 -3.79 -16.22 -15.90
N ASP A 188 -4.78 -17.01 -15.55
CA ASP A 188 -5.85 -17.49 -16.44
C ASP A 188 -7.00 -16.49 -16.59
N GLN A 189 -6.95 -15.35 -15.89
CA GLN A 189 -8.02 -14.36 -15.87
C GLN A 189 -7.81 -13.27 -16.92
N PRO A 190 -8.89 -12.77 -17.55
CA PRO A 190 -8.80 -11.74 -18.58
C PRO A 190 -8.30 -10.38 -18.07
N TYR A 191 -8.18 -10.20 -16.77
CA TYR A 191 -7.68 -9.00 -16.11
C TYR A 191 -6.24 -9.14 -15.58
N TYR A 192 -5.57 -10.28 -15.79
CA TYR A 192 -4.24 -10.53 -15.24
C TYR A 192 -3.20 -9.49 -15.67
N VAL A 193 -3.13 -9.20 -16.97
CA VAL A 193 -2.18 -8.20 -17.49
C VAL A 193 -2.46 -6.82 -16.92
N HIS A 194 -3.74 -6.43 -16.82
CA HIS A 194 -4.12 -5.15 -16.23
C HIS A 194 -3.73 -5.04 -14.75
N LEU A 195 -3.83 -6.14 -13.98
CA LEU A 195 -3.34 -6.15 -12.59
C LEU A 195 -1.82 -5.99 -12.55
N LEU A 196 -1.06 -6.69 -13.39
CA LEU A 196 0.40 -6.54 -13.43
C LEU A 196 0.82 -5.10 -13.77
N GLU A 197 0.22 -4.52 -14.80
CA GLU A 197 0.47 -3.12 -15.18
C GLU A 197 0.10 -2.16 -14.04
N LEU A 198 -1.05 -2.37 -13.41
CA LEU A 198 -1.51 -1.54 -12.29
C LEU A 198 -0.56 -1.60 -11.09
N PHE A 199 -0.12 -2.79 -10.69
CA PHE A 199 0.79 -2.96 -9.56
C PHE A 199 2.17 -2.38 -9.87
N THR A 200 2.74 -2.63 -11.05
CA THR A 200 4.06 -2.11 -11.42
C THR A 200 4.06 -0.59 -11.56
N GLU A 201 3.04 -0.01 -12.18
CA GLU A 201 2.91 1.45 -12.30
C GLU A 201 2.74 2.10 -10.92
N THR A 202 1.92 1.50 -10.05
CA THR A 202 1.71 2.03 -8.70
C THR A 202 2.97 1.91 -7.84
N SER A 203 3.75 0.83 -7.98
CA SER A 203 5.05 0.69 -7.31
C SER A 203 5.99 1.80 -7.73
N TYR A 204 6.15 2.02 -9.03
CA TYR A 204 7.02 3.07 -9.57
C TYR A 204 6.61 4.47 -9.11
N GLN A 205 5.30 4.76 -9.12
CA GLN A 205 4.76 6.03 -8.61
C GLN A 205 5.07 6.23 -7.12
N THR A 206 4.94 5.17 -6.31
CA THR A 206 5.21 5.22 -4.87
C THR A 206 6.71 5.44 -4.59
N GLU A 207 7.57 4.79 -5.35
CA GLU A 207 9.03 4.96 -5.28
C GLU A 207 9.47 6.38 -5.64
N LEU A 208 8.86 6.98 -6.69
CA LEU A 208 9.08 8.39 -7.03
C LEU A 208 8.61 9.32 -5.92
N GLY A 209 7.46 9.02 -5.30
CA GLY A 209 6.95 9.75 -4.15
C GLY A 209 7.88 9.68 -2.95
N GLN A 210 8.41 8.50 -2.65
CA GLN A 210 9.43 8.30 -1.61
C GLN A 210 10.72 9.07 -1.89
N ALA A 211 11.22 9.02 -3.13
CA ALA A 211 12.40 9.78 -3.52
C ALA A 211 12.17 11.29 -3.33
N LEU A 212 10.98 11.79 -3.71
CA LEU A 212 10.61 13.20 -3.53
C LEU A 212 10.56 13.58 -2.04
N ASP A 213 10.04 12.72 -1.17
CA ASP A 213 9.99 12.93 0.28
C ASP A 213 11.42 13.03 0.86
N LEU A 214 12.28 12.06 0.59
CA LEU A 214 13.68 12.04 1.02
C LEU A 214 14.45 13.26 0.52
N MET A 215 14.25 13.68 -0.74
CA MET A 215 14.90 14.86 -1.32
C MET A 215 14.33 16.18 -0.77
N THR A 216 13.12 16.17 -0.23
CA THR A 216 12.50 17.37 0.37
C THR A 216 13.06 17.65 1.74
N ALA A 217 13.27 16.62 2.54
CA ALA A 217 13.75 16.69 3.91
C ALA A 217 14.98 15.77 4.12
N PRO A 218 16.15 16.07 3.50
CA PRO A 218 17.35 15.26 3.67
C PRO A 218 17.78 15.21 5.14
N PRO A 219 18.24 14.07 5.65
CA PRO A 219 18.70 13.94 7.01
C PRO A 219 19.77 14.98 7.37
N GLY A 220 19.60 15.68 8.49
CA GLY A 220 20.55 16.69 8.99
C GLY A 220 20.58 18.01 8.20
N GLN A 221 19.68 18.20 7.24
CA GLN A 221 19.56 19.44 6.47
C GLN A 221 18.16 20.02 6.63
N ILE A 222 18.04 21.12 7.37
CA ILE A 222 16.76 21.82 7.55
C ILE A 222 16.72 22.98 6.56
N ASP A 223 15.87 22.88 5.55
CA ASP A 223 15.62 23.93 4.56
C ASP A 223 14.10 24.06 4.33
N LEU A 224 13.46 24.89 5.15
CA LEU A 224 12.01 25.13 5.08
C LEU A 224 11.55 25.79 3.78
N ASN A 225 12.48 26.30 2.93
CA ASN A 225 12.10 26.82 1.60
C ASN A 225 11.68 25.70 0.65
N ARG A 226 12.05 24.46 0.94
CA ARG A 226 11.60 23.28 0.19
C ARG A 226 10.19 22.82 0.57
N PHE A 227 9.69 23.28 1.71
CA PHE A 227 8.39 22.88 2.24
C PHE A 227 7.29 23.79 1.67
N THR A 228 6.80 23.43 0.50
CA THR A 228 5.70 24.11 -0.18
C THR A 228 4.46 23.22 -0.23
N MET A 229 3.27 23.82 -0.26
CA MET A 229 2.02 23.07 -0.40
C MET A 229 1.98 22.23 -1.67
N GLU A 230 2.52 22.74 -2.78
CA GLU A 230 2.62 22.00 -4.04
C GLU A 230 3.48 20.72 -3.87
N ARG A 231 4.64 20.86 -3.22
CA ARG A 231 5.55 19.71 -2.99
C ARG A 231 4.96 18.71 -2.02
N TYR A 232 4.34 19.18 -0.95
CA TYR A 232 3.60 18.35 -0.01
C TYR A 232 2.52 17.53 -0.72
N LYS A 233 1.67 18.17 -1.51
CA LYS A 233 0.62 17.47 -2.29
C LYS A 233 1.18 16.45 -3.27
N ALA A 234 2.31 16.75 -3.91
CA ALA A 234 2.98 15.79 -4.79
C ALA A 234 3.50 14.57 -4.00
N ILE A 235 4.14 14.77 -2.84
CA ILE A 235 4.58 13.66 -1.97
C ILE A 235 3.38 12.81 -1.58
N VAL A 236 2.34 13.39 -1.04
CA VAL A 236 1.13 12.68 -0.60
C VAL A 236 0.50 11.87 -1.73
N LYS A 237 0.35 12.49 -2.90
CA LYS A 237 -0.23 11.86 -4.08
C LYS A 237 0.55 10.62 -4.49
N TYR A 238 1.86 10.74 -4.64
CA TYR A 238 2.70 9.67 -5.19
C TYR A 238 3.12 8.66 -4.12
N LYS A 239 3.59 9.09 -2.95
CA LYS A 239 4.06 8.20 -1.88
C LYS A 239 2.91 7.40 -1.25
N THR A 240 1.69 7.99 -1.14
CA THR A 240 0.61 7.40 -0.33
C THR A 240 -0.68 7.14 -1.10
N ALA A 241 -1.21 8.13 -1.85
CA ALA A 241 -2.58 8.07 -2.33
C ALA A 241 -2.80 7.01 -3.41
N PHE A 242 -1.87 6.84 -4.34
CA PHE A 242 -1.98 5.86 -5.41
C PHE A 242 -2.11 4.43 -4.88
N TYR A 243 -1.17 3.96 -4.04
CA TYR A 243 -1.20 2.57 -3.59
C TYR A 243 -2.26 2.31 -2.52
N SER A 244 -2.61 3.34 -1.72
CA SER A 244 -3.52 3.17 -0.59
C SER A 244 -4.99 3.26 -0.97
N PHE A 245 -5.33 4.09 -1.97
CA PHE A 245 -6.71 4.38 -2.34
C PHE A 245 -7.04 3.95 -3.77
N TYR A 246 -6.24 4.37 -4.75
CA TYR A 246 -6.52 4.05 -6.14
C TYR A 246 -6.30 2.56 -6.46
N LEU A 247 -5.16 2.00 -6.09
CA LEU A 247 -4.81 0.61 -6.40
C LEU A 247 -5.87 -0.41 -5.96
N PRO A 248 -6.42 -0.39 -4.72
CA PRO A 248 -7.41 -1.38 -4.31
C PRO A 248 -8.71 -1.33 -5.13
N VAL A 249 -9.21 -0.13 -5.43
CA VAL A 249 -10.44 0.06 -6.18
C VAL A 249 -10.23 -0.25 -7.66
N ALA A 250 -9.13 0.21 -8.25
CA ALA A 250 -8.79 -0.07 -9.64
C ALA A 250 -8.61 -1.58 -9.89
N ALA A 251 -7.99 -2.30 -8.95
CA ALA A 251 -7.88 -3.76 -9.00
C ALA A 251 -9.27 -4.41 -9.01
N ALA A 252 -10.17 -3.99 -8.13
CA ALA A 252 -11.55 -4.48 -8.10
C ALA A 252 -12.31 -4.12 -9.39
N MET A 253 -12.11 -2.93 -9.96
CA MET A 253 -12.71 -2.53 -11.25
C MET A 253 -12.26 -3.46 -12.37
N TYR A 254 -10.97 -3.74 -12.51
CA TYR A 254 -10.47 -4.71 -13.51
C TYR A 254 -11.03 -6.11 -13.29
N MET A 255 -11.10 -6.58 -12.03
CA MET A 255 -11.71 -7.87 -11.69
C MET A 255 -13.19 -7.94 -12.01
N ALA A 256 -13.90 -6.81 -11.93
CA ALA A 256 -15.30 -6.67 -12.34
C ALA A 256 -15.48 -6.50 -13.86
N GLY A 257 -14.40 -6.48 -14.64
CA GLY A 257 -14.43 -6.30 -16.10
C GLY A 257 -14.54 -4.85 -16.56
N ILE A 258 -14.45 -3.88 -15.67
CA ILE A 258 -14.45 -2.45 -15.98
C ILE A 258 -13.03 -2.06 -16.44
N LYS A 259 -12.88 -1.82 -17.76
CA LYS A 259 -11.60 -1.52 -18.41
C LYS A 259 -11.56 -0.12 -19.05
N SER A 260 -12.66 0.62 -18.97
CA SER A 260 -12.75 1.97 -19.54
C SER A 260 -11.73 2.88 -18.87
N GLU A 261 -10.85 3.49 -19.66
CA GLU A 261 -9.89 4.48 -19.18
C GLU A 261 -10.60 5.69 -18.54
N GLU A 262 -11.74 6.08 -19.07
CA GLU A 262 -12.56 7.16 -18.52
C GLU A 262 -13.03 6.83 -17.10
N GLU A 263 -13.59 5.62 -16.87
CA GLU A 263 -14.04 5.20 -15.54
C GLU A 263 -12.88 5.07 -14.54
N HIS A 264 -11.74 4.56 -14.99
CA HIS A 264 -10.53 4.52 -14.16
C HIS A 264 -10.01 5.91 -13.83
N ASN A 265 -10.07 6.88 -14.75
CA ASN A 265 -9.70 8.26 -14.49
C ASN A 265 -10.69 8.95 -13.55
N ASN A 266 -11.98 8.72 -13.70
CA ASN A 266 -13.02 9.20 -12.80
C ASN A 266 -12.81 8.69 -11.36
N ALA A 267 -12.62 7.38 -11.21
CA ALA A 267 -12.32 6.76 -9.91
C ALA A 267 -11.02 7.32 -9.32
N LYS A 268 -9.98 7.50 -10.14
CA LYS A 268 -8.69 8.05 -9.73
C LYS A 268 -8.83 9.46 -9.13
N HIS A 269 -9.59 10.36 -9.77
CA HIS A 269 -9.80 11.72 -9.26
C HIS A 269 -10.41 11.70 -7.85
N ILE A 270 -11.44 10.88 -7.63
CA ILE A 270 -12.08 10.77 -6.33
C ILE A 270 -11.12 10.18 -5.28
N LEU A 271 -10.43 9.10 -5.64
CA LEU A 271 -9.60 8.34 -4.70
C LEU A 271 -8.30 9.04 -4.32
N LEU A 272 -7.72 9.84 -5.21
CA LEU A 272 -6.55 10.66 -4.89
C LEU A 272 -6.90 11.81 -3.95
N GLU A 273 -8.08 12.44 -4.09
CA GLU A 273 -8.58 13.42 -3.12
C GLU A 273 -8.81 12.78 -1.73
N MET A 274 -9.33 11.54 -1.69
CA MET A 274 -9.44 10.79 -0.44
C MET A 274 -8.06 10.53 0.19
N GLY A 275 -7.07 10.23 -0.63
CA GLY A 275 -5.69 9.99 -0.18
C GLY A 275 -5.06 11.25 0.41
N GLU A 276 -5.28 12.42 -0.20
CA GLU A 276 -4.83 13.71 0.32
C GLU A 276 -5.48 14.00 1.68
N PHE A 277 -6.80 13.87 1.75
CA PHE A 277 -7.54 14.05 3.00
C PHE A 277 -7.05 13.12 4.11
N PHE A 278 -6.82 11.85 3.79
CA PHE A 278 -6.33 10.85 4.74
C PHE A 278 -4.94 11.21 5.28
N GLN A 279 -4.01 11.64 4.44
CA GLN A 279 -2.65 12.00 4.87
C GLN A 279 -2.64 13.26 5.72
N ILE A 280 -3.40 14.29 5.33
CA ILE A 280 -3.52 15.52 6.14
C ILE A 280 -4.07 15.21 7.53
N GLN A 281 -5.02 14.27 7.63
CA GLN A 281 -5.51 13.79 8.91
C GLN A 281 -4.44 13.01 9.69
N ASP A 282 -3.61 12.21 9.01
CA ASP A 282 -2.52 11.48 9.66
C ASP A 282 -1.48 12.46 10.23
N ASP A 283 -1.09 13.48 9.47
CA ASP A 283 -0.18 14.55 9.91
C ASP A 283 -0.74 15.32 11.11
N TYR A 284 -2.05 15.62 11.09
CA TYR A 284 -2.71 16.26 12.23
C TYR A 284 -2.71 15.37 13.47
N LEU A 285 -3.03 14.08 13.32
CA LEU A 285 -3.04 13.12 14.42
C LEU A 285 -1.63 12.80 14.93
N ASP A 286 -0.60 12.94 14.11
CA ASP A 286 0.79 12.81 14.55
C ASP A 286 1.14 13.87 15.61
N CYS A 287 0.72 15.11 15.39
CA CYS A 287 0.99 16.22 16.32
C CYS A 287 0.01 16.31 17.51
N TYR A 288 -1.28 16.07 17.27
CA TYR A 288 -2.37 16.36 18.22
C TYR A 288 -3.12 15.11 18.68
N GLY A 289 -2.84 13.95 18.12
CA GLY A 289 -3.50 12.70 18.51
C GLY A 289 -3.04 12.22 19.87
N ASP A 290 -3.97 11.61 20.64
CA ASP A 290 -3.62 10.92 21.87
C ASP A 290 -2.86 9.62 21.56
N PRO A 291 -1.61 9.44 22.02
CA PRO A 291 -0.84 8.21 21.81
C PRO A 291 -1.56 6.94 22.28
N ALA A 292 -2.38 7.03 23.32
CA ALA A 292 -3.18 5.89 23.80
C ALA A 292 -4.24 5.47 22.77
N VAL A 293 -4.71 6.41 21.94
CA VAL A 293 -5.70 6.16 20.88
C VAL A 293 -5.01 5.85 19.57
N THR A 294 -4.05 6.66 19.15
CA THR A 294 -3.34 6.50 17.85
C THR A 294 -2.43 5.29 17.81
N GLY A 295 -1.91 4.87 18.98
CA GLY A 295 -0.97 3.75 19.11
C GLY A 295 0.46 4.10 18.70
N LYS A 296 0.77 5.39 18.45
CA LYS A 296 2.12 5.89 18.16
C LYS A 296 2.33 7.26 18.82
N ILE A 297 3.58 7.56 19.17
CA ILE A 297 4.01 8.90 19.51
C ILE A 297 4.38 9.58 18.20
N GLY A 298 3.85 10.76 17.94
CA GLY A 298 4.15 11.51 16.72
C GLY A 298 5.58 12.07 16.75
N THR A 299 6.25 11.99 15.61
CA THR A 299 7.65 12.40 15.44
C THR A 299 7.90 13.32 14.24
N ASP A 300 6.88 13.75 13.54
CA ASP A 300 7.01 14.54 12.30
C ASP A 300 7.83 15.83 12.49
N ILE A 301 7.71 16.48 13.66
CA ILE A 301 8.43 17.72 13.96
C ILE A 301 9.92 17.46 14.09
N GLN A 302 10.32 16.47 14.91
CA GLN A 302 11.74 16.14 15.14
C GLN A 302 12.38 15.44 13.96
N ASP A 303 11.60 14.71 13.15
CA ASP A 303 12.08 13.99 11.97
C ASP A 303 12.15 14.88 10.71
N ASN A 304 11.95 16.20 10.88
CA ASN A 304 12.00 17.18 9.77
C ASN A 304 11.02 16.84 8.63
N LYS A 305 9.84 16.26 8.93
CA LYS A 305 8.88 15.85 7.90
C LYS A 305 8.20 17.06 7.27
N CYS A 306 8.05 17.03 5.95
CA CYS A 306 7.23 17.98 5.19
C CYS A 306 5.75 17.62 5.36
N SER A 307 5.17 17.95 6.53
CA SER A 307 3.78 17.67 6.88
C SER A 307 2.84 18.82 6.51
N TRP A 308 1.53 18.55 6.48
CA TRP A 308 0.52 19.59 6.23
C TRP A 308 0.59 20.74 7.25
N LEU A 309 0.89 20.41 8.51
CA LEU A 309 0.98 21.42 9.56
C LEU A 309 2.09 22.42 9.29
N VAL A 310 3.29 21.96 8.95
CA VAL A 310 4.43 22.86 8.72
C VAL A 310 4.23 23.69 7.43
N VAL A 311 3.75 23.09 6.33
CA VAL A 311 3.55 23.85 5.09
C VAL A 311 2.44 24.88 5.22
N THR A 312 1.34 24.56 5.91
CA THR A 312 0.27 25.50 6.19
C THR A 312 0.73 26.63 7.13
N ALA A 313 1.50 26.30 8.15
CA ALA A 313 2.08 27.29 9.06
C ALA A 313 2.99 28.27 8.32
N LEU A 314 3.85 27.77 7.41
CA LEU A 314 4.76 28.60 6.60
C LEU A 314 4.05 29.63 5.71
N GLU A 315 2.80 29.34 5.28
CA GLU A 315 1.99 30.24 4.45
C GLU A 315 1.40 31.43 5.23
N ILE A 316 1.26 31.28 6.58
CA ILE A 316 0.50 32.26 7.38
C ILE A 316 1.33 32.96 8.48
N MET A 317 2.56 32.49 8.76
CA MET A 317 3.40 33.00 9.85
C MET A 317 4.10 34.32 9.48
N THR A 318 4.45 35.09 10.52
CA THR A 318 5.32 36.27 10.36
C THR A 318 6.78 35.86 10.16
N PRO A 319 7.67 36.77 9.68
CA PRO A 319 9.10 36.50 9.58
C PRO A 319 9.76 36.08 10.91
N GLU A 320 9.32 36.64 12.04
CA GLU A 320 9.81 36.31 13.37
C GLU A 320 9.41 34.89 13.78
N GLN A 321 8.16 34.52 13.51
CA GLN A 321 7.64 33.17 13.76
C GLN A 321 8.35 32.14 12.86
N ARG A 322 8.68 32.51 11.62
CA ARG A 322 9.46 31.68 10.72
C ARG A 322 10.86 31.42 11.24
N ALA A 323 11.53 32.46 11.73
CA ALA A 323 12.88 32.31 12.34
C ALA A 323 12.84 31.39 13.58
N GLU A 324 11.78 31.47 14.40
CA GLU A 324 11.59 30.57 15.54
C GLU A 324 11.38 29.11 15.07
N LEU A 325 10.57 28.89 14.04
CA LEU A 325 10.36 27.58 13.45
C LEU A 325 11.66 26.99 12.90
N GLU A 326 12.43 27.76 12.14
CA GLU A 326 13.72 27.35 11.56
C GLU A 326 14.75 26.95 12.63
N ALA A 327 14.69 27.58 13.80
CA ALA A 327 15.58 27.26 14.94
C ALA A 327 15.17 25.98 15.69
N CYS A 328 13.91 25.51 15.54
CA CYS A 328 13.36 24.44 16.37
C CYS A 328 12.96 23.18 15.58
N TYR A 329 12.57 23.31 14.31
CA TYR A 329 12.10 22.18 13.50
C TYR A 329 13.22 21.21 13.16
N GLY A 330 12.93 19.92 13.02
CA GLY A 330 13.91 18.89 12.66
C GLY A 330 14.97 18.62 13.73
N GLN A 331 14.69 18.93 15.00
CA GLN A 331 15.61 18.75 16.11
C GLN A 331 15.11 17.69 17.08
N GLN A 332 15.99 16.75 17.44
CA GLN A 332 15.72 15.70 18.44
C GLN A 332 15.82 16.26 19.87
N ASP A 333 14.97 17.26 20.18
CA ASP A 333 14.96 18.01 21.45
C ASP A 333 13.50 18.33 21.82
N ASP A 334 13.00 17.72 22.87
CA ASP A 334 11.62 17.87 23.32
C ASP A 334 11.24 19.33 23.61
N ALA A 335 12.18 20.15 24.15
CA ALA A 335 11.92 21.56 24.41
C ALA A 335 11.72 22.36 23.11
N ARG A 336 12.38 21.99 22.03
CA ARG A 336 12.19 22.58 20.70
C ARG A 336 10.90 22.12 20.06
N VAL A 337 10.56 20.82 20.20
CA VAL A 337 9.26 20.27 19.73
C VAL A 337 8.11 21.03 20.39
N GLU A 338 8.16 21.24 21.71
CA GLU A 338 7.13 21.97 22.43
C GLU A 338 7.02 23.45 21.98
N LYS A 339 8.12 24.11 21.59
CA LYS A 339 8.07 25.46 20.99
C LYS A 339 7.34 25.45 19.65
N VAL A 340 7.60 24.46 18.80
CA VAL A 340 6.88 24.30 17.52
C VAL A 340 5.38 24.08 17.75
N LYS A 341 5.01 23.23 18.72
CA LYS A 341 3.60 23.01 19.08
C LYS A 341 2.94 24.29 19.64
N ALA A 342 3.66 25.07 20.44
CA ALA A 342 3.18 26.36 20.92
C ALA A 342 2.95 27.36 19.77
N LEU A 343 3.86 27.38 18.80
CA LEU A 343 3.71 28.18 17.59
C LEU A 343 2.48 27.74 16.77
N TYR A 344 2.28 26.45 16.56
CA TYR A 344 1.09 25.90 15.89
C TYR A 344 -0.20 26.27 16.64
N SER A 345 -0.17 26.28 17.96
CA SER A 345 -1.32 26.73 18.77
C SER A 345 -1.60 28.22 18.59
N THR A 346 -0.55 29.06 18.54
CA THR A 346 -0.67 30.51 18.26
C THR A 346 -1.26 30.78 16.88
N LEU A 347 -0.88 29.99 15.87
CA LEU A 347 -1.40 30.03 14.51
C LEU A 347 -2.78 29.39 14.36
N GLN A 348 -3.35 28.86 15.46
CA GLN A 348 -4.66 28.18 15.48
C GLN A 348 -4.75 26.99 14.49
N MET A 349 -3.68 26.23 14.34
CA MET A 349 -3.63 25.11 13.40
C MET A 349 -4.76 24.09 13.58
N PRO A 350 -5.20 23.72 14.81
CA PRO A 350 -6.37 22.84 14.97
C PRO A 350 -7.65 23.39 14.34
N LYS A 351 -7.89 24.71 14.42
CA LYS A 351 -9.05 25.33 13.80
C LYS A 351 -8.98 25.31 12.27
N LEU A 352 -7.78 25.52 11.72
CA LEU A 352 -7.56 25.44 10.27
C LEU A 352 -7.77 24.01 9.78
N TYR A 353 -7.29 23.02 10.54
CA TYR A 353 -7.51 21.61 10.22
C TYR A 353 -9.00 21.23 10.20
N HIS A 354 -9.77 21.58 11.23
CA HIS A 354 -11.20 21.26 11.25
C HIS A 354 -11.98 21.94 10.12
N LYS A 355 -11.61 23.17 9.76
CA LYS A 355 -12.17 23.84 8.58
C LYS A 355 -11.83 23.06 7.30
N TYR A 356 -10.58 22.67 7.14
CA TYR A 356 -10.13 21.85 6.00
C TYR A 356 -10.88 20.51 5.95
N GLU A 357 -11.04 19.83 7.07
CA GLU A 357 -11.73 18.54 7.18
C GLU A 357 -13.17 18.64 6.68
N ASP A 358 -13.94 19.65 7.15
CA ASP A 358 -15.32 19.84 6.73
C ASP A 358 -15.42 20.23 5.23
N GLU A 359 -14.56 21.13 4.73
CA GLU A 359 -14.51 21.52 3.32
C GLU A 359 -14.12 20.38 2.40
N SER A 360 -13.16 19.56 2.80
CA SER A 360 -12.70 18.39 2.04
C SER A 360 -13.78 17.33 1.93
N TYR A 361 -14.51 17.07 3.00
CA TYR A 361 -15.63 16.12 2.97
C TYR A 361 -16.75 16.57 2.00
N GLN A 362 -17.10 17.87 2.02
CA GLN A 362 -18.07 18.41 1.07
C GLN A 362 -17.56 18.37 -0.38
N ARG A 363 -16.28 18.65 -0.59
CA ARG A 363 -15.62 18.58 -1.90
C ARG A 363 -15.64 17.15 -2.44
N LEU A 364 -15.34 16.18 -1.57
CA LEU A 364 -15.36 14.77 -1.90
C LEU A 364 -16.76 14.28 -2.31
N GLN A 365 -17.80 14.69 -1.59
CA GLN A 365 -19.17 14.34 -1.96
C GLN A 365 -19.52 14.85 -3.36
N LYS A 366 -19.17 16.09 -3.68
CA LYS A 366 -19.37 16.66 -5.03
C LYS A 366 -18.57 15.93 -6.11
N LEU A 367 -17.33 15.53 -5.82
CA LEU A 367 -16.53 14.75 -6.75
C LEU A 367 -17.17 13.39 -7.06
N ILE A 368 -17.70 12.71 -6.05
CA ILE A 368 -18.42 11.43 -6.22
C ILE A 368 -19.65 11.65 -7.11
N GLU A 369 -20.46 12.68 -6.85
CA GLU A 369 -21.64 13.00 -7.65
C GLU A 369 -21.30 13.33 -9.12
N CYS A 370 -20.19 14.03 -9.35
CA CYS A 370 -19.79 14.45 -10.69
C CYS A 370 -19.10 13.33 -11.50
N HIS A 371 -18.25 12.52 -10.86
CA HIS A 371 -17.38 11.59 -11.56
C HIS A 371 -17.82 10.13 -11.47
N ALA A 372 -18.61 9.72 -10.46
CA ALA A 372 -19.05 8.33 -10.33
C ALA A 372 -20.41 8.08 -11.01
N GLN A 373 -20.62 8.58 -12.24
CA GLN A 373 -21.91 8.45 -12.92
C GLN A 373 -22.25 7.01 -13.34
N ASN A 374 -21.25 6.26 -13.74
CA ASN A 374 -21.38 4.84 -14.14
C ASN A 374 -20.83 3.85 -13.11
N LEU A 375 -20.28 4.38 -11.99
CA LEU A 375 -19.78 3.57 -10.88
C LEU A 375 -20.71 3.70 -9.67
N PRO A 376 -20.93 2.63 -8.91
CA PRO A 376 -21.74 2.73 -7.69
C PRO A 376 -21.11 3.71 -6.70
N HIS A 377 -21.84 4.73 -6.29
CA HIS A 377 -21.38 5.70 -5.30
C HIS A 377 -20.95 5.04 -3.98
N SER A 378 -21.56 3.91 -3.64
CA SER A 378 -21.25 3.14 -2.42
C SER A 378 -19.80 2.71 -2.35
N VAL A 379 -19.13 2.42 -3.47
CA VAL A 379 -17.68 2.13 -3.54
C VAL A 379 -16.89 3.23 -2.84
N PHE A 380 -17.18 4.47 -3.17
CA PHE A 380 -16.47 5.65 -2.65
C PHE A 380 -16.98 6.09 -1.28
N LEU A 381 -18.30 6.10 -1.07
CA LEU A 381 -18.90 6.53 0.19
C LEU A 381 -18.53 5.63 1.37
N ASN A 382 -18.34 4.34 1.13
CA ASN A 382 -17.88 3.41 2.15
C ASN A 382 -16.45 3.71 2.61
N PHE A 383 -15.57 4.15 1.71
CA PHE A 383 -14.24 4.67 2.05
C PHE A 383 -14.34 6.00 2.82
N ALA A 384 -15.07 6.96 2.26
CA ALA A 384 -15.22 8.28 2.86
C ALA A 384 -15.70 8.20 4.32
N LYS A 385 -16.68 7.34 4.62
CA LYS A 385 -17.16 7.09 5.98
C LYS A 385 -16.09 6.54 6.92
N LYS A 386 -15.18 5.70 6.41
CA LYS A 386 -14.11 5.10 7.22
C LYS A 386 -13.01 6.10 7.59
N ILE A 387 -12.76 7.09 6.74
CA ILE A 387 -11.70 8.08 6.95
C ILE A 387 -12.18 9.37 7.58
N TYR A 388 -13.46 9.75 7.42
CA TYR A 388 -14.00 10.98 7.98
C TYR A 388 -14.14 10.89 9.49
N LYS A 389 -13.62 11.90 10.22
CA LYS A 389 -13.64 12.01 11.70
C LYS A 389 -13.10 10.76 12.41
N ARG A 390 -12.10 10.10 11.84
CA ARG A 390 -11.40 9.02 12.52
C ARG A 390 -10.54 9.60 13.65
N ASN A 391 -10.44 8.90 14.76
CA ASN A 391 -9.58 9.25 15.89
C ASN A 391 -8.30 8.38 15.94
N LYS A 392 -8.17 7.46 14.97
CA LYS A 392 -7.11 6.44 15.00
C LYS A 392 -6.70 6.03 13.57
#